data_787f8f3f6cf2f99b3cd1477082cb79e4
#
_entry.id   787f8f3f6cf2f99b3cd1477082cb79e4
#
_cell.length_a   1.000
_cell.length_b   1.000
_cell.length_c   1.000
_cell.angle_alpha   90.00
_cell.angle_beta   90.00
_cell.angle_gamma   90.00
#
_symmetry.space_group_name_H-M   'P 1'
#
loop_
_entity.id
_entity.type
_entity.pdbx_description
1 polymer ?
#
loop_
_entity_poly.entity_id
_entity_poly.type
_entity_poly.pdbx_seq_one_letter_code
_entity_poly.pdbx_strand_id
1 'polypeptide(L)'
;LDELRISNGRLDQPIQITQEGGTLSVELNHTDLSALPQGFLRDGTNDSRILAIAKNLMSDGRDVVLVTKDLPLRVKASSVGVEAEEYRAELVMNSGWTGMVEETVPGKVIDELYAHDRTHYEFVNDSGERHPVNTGVVLHSEKGSALARITAGGELQLVRGDRTAFGLHGRSAEQRVALDLLLDPEIGIISLGGRAGTGKSALALAAGLEAVMERRQHKKVVIFRPLYPVGGQELGYLPGSECEKMSPW
;
A
#
# COMPACT_ATOMS: atom_id res chain seq x y z
N LEU A 1 -20.80 2.76 5.45
CA LEU A 1 -22.02 3.48 5.04
C LEU A 1 -23.23 2.55 5.03
N ASP A 2 -23.10 1.32 4.48
CA ASP A 2 -24.22 0.40 4.39
C ASP A 2 -24.68 -0.09 5.77
N GLU A 3 -23.74 -0.37 6.67
CA GLU A 3 -24.06 -0.69 8.07
C GLU A 3 -24.81 0.47 8.79
N LEU A 4 -24.37 1.70 8.58
CA LEU A 4 -25.05 2.88 9.12
C LEU A 4 -26.45 3.06 8.53
N ARG A 5 -26.64 2.77 7.25
CA ARG A 5 -27.95 2.78 6.59
C ARG A 5 -28.86 1.70 7.17
N ILE A 6 -28.34 0.51 7.39
CA ILE A 6 -29.11 -0.61 7.96
C ILE A 6 -29.55 -0.31 9.40
N SER A 7 -28.65 0.26 10.21
CA SER A 7 -28.94 0.53 11.63
C SER A 7 -29.84 1.74 11.86
N ASN A 8 -29.79 2.78 10.99
CA ASN A 8 -30.49 4.05 11.20
C ASN A 8 -31.58 4.36 10.15
N GLY A 9 -31.71 3.54 9.11
CA GLY A 9 -32.76 3.60 8.09
C GLY A 9 -32.64 4.72 7.05
N ARG A 10 -32.23 5.93 7.42
CA ARG A 10 -32.13 7.10 6.52
C ARG A 10 -30.82 7.83 6.76
N LEU A 11 -30.12 8.22 5.68
CA LEU A 11 -28.88 9.00 5.73
C LEU A 11 -29.06 10.48 5.37
N ASP A 12 -30.25 10.90 5.00
CA ASP A 12 -30.61 12.30 4.75
C ASP A 12 -30.85 13.10 6.05
N GLN A 13 -30.90 12.42 7.20
CA GLN A 13 -30.89 13.02 8.52
C GLN A 13 -29.50 12.83 9.15
N PRO A 14 -29.01 13.82 9.93
CA PRO A 14 -27.74 13.72 10.62
C PRO A 14 -27.71 12.55 11.60
N ILE A 15 -26.75 11.64 11.42
CA ILE A 15 -26.50 10.50 12.30
C ILE A 15 -25.23 10.76 13.07
N GLN A 16 -25.28 10.69 14.40
CA GLN A 16 -24.08 10.83 15.22
C GLN A 16 -23.12 9.65 15.00
N ILE A 17 -21.87 9.95 14.66
CA ILE A 17 -20.84 8.96 14.35
C ILE A 17 -19.64 8.99 15.31
N THR A 18 -19.52 10.04 16.13
CA THR A 18 -18.47 10.15 17.14
C THR A 18 -19.04 10.47 18.50
N GLN A 19 -18.33 10.11 19.58
CA GLN A 19 -18.72 10.44 20.95
C GLN A 19 -18.70 11.96 21.23
N GLU A 20 -17.92 12.71 20.44
CA GLU A 20 -17.75 14.16 20.53
C GLU A 20 -18.84 14.95 19.78
N GLY A 21 -19.85 14.26 19.25
CA GLY A 21 -20.99 14.89 18.58
C GLY A 21 -20.85 15.05 17.07
N GLY A 22 -19.81 14.46 16.45
CA GLY A 22 -19.67 14.45 14.99
C GLY A 22 -20.84 13.71 14.34
N THR A 23 -21.40 14.27 13.26
CA THR A 23 -22.53 13.69 12.54
C THR A 23 -22.20 13.40 11.09
N LEU A 24 -22.87 12.40 10.52
CA LEU A 24 -22.88 12.08 9.09
C LEU A 24 -24.26 12.27 8.51
N SER A 25 -24.36 12.95 7.37
CA SER A 25 -25.59 13.03 6.58
C SER A 25 -25.29 13.07 5.10
N VAL A 26 -26.26 12.65 4.28
CA VAL A 26 -26.19 12.79 2.81
C VAL A 26 -26.96 14.06 2.42
N GLU A 27 -26.25 15.04 1.87
CA GLU A 27 -26.84 16.28 1.40
C GLU A 27 -27.45 16.09 -0.01
N LEU A 28 -28.75 16.37 -0.12
CA LEU A 28 -29.52 16.17 -1.35
C LEU A 28 -30.12 17.47 -1.91
N ASN A 29 -30.10 18.57 -1.12
CA ASN A 29 -30.92 19.74 -1.41
C ASN A 29 -30.13 20.89 -2.04
N HIS A 30 -29.05 21.32 -1.56
CA HIS A 30 -28.28 22.53 -1.96
C HIS A 30 -27.66 22.46 -3.36
N THR A 31 -28.43 22.03 -4.37
CA THR A 31 -27.96 21.70 -5.73
C THR A 31 -28.09 22.87 -6.73
N ASP A 32 -28.45 24.07 -6.29
CA ASP A 32 -28.59 25.22 -7.17
C ASP A 32 -27.24 25.64 -7.76
N LEU A 33 -27.12 25.50 -9.07
CA LEU A 33 -25.89 25.83 -9.82
C LEU A 33 -25.68 27.34 -9.99
N SER A 34 -26.69 28.18 -9.74
CA SER A 34 -26.60 29.63 -9.89
C SER A 34 -25.55 30.27 -8.96
N ALA A 35 -25.17 29.61 -7.88
CA ALA A 35 -24.11 30.02 -6.98
C ALA A 35 -22.70 29.92 -7.61
N LEU A 36 -22.55 29.26 -8.76
CA LEU A 36 -21.28 29.09 -9.45
C LEU A 36 -21.13 30.06 -10.65
N PRO A 37 -19.89 30.41 -11.04
CA PRO A 37 -19.63 31.18 -12.24
C PRO A 37 -20.19 30.49 -13.51
N GLN A 38 -20.57 31.30 -14.53
CA GLN A 38 -21.22 30.79 -15.75
C GLN A 38 -20.43 29.69 -16.50
N GLY A 39 -19.11 29.63 -16.33
CA GLY A 39 -18.27 28.58 -16.92
C GLY A 39 -18.60 27.18 -16.40
N PHE A 40 -19.06 27.07 -15.16
CA PHE A 40 -19.46 25.81 -14.52
C PHE A 40 -20.88 25.36 -14.87
N LEU A 41 -21.73 26.29 -15.30
CA LEU A 41 -23.14 26.02 -15.62
C LEU A 41 -23.31 25.17 -16.89
N ARG A 42 -22.33 25.21 -17.79
CA ARG A 42 -22.39 24.50 -19.08
C ARG A 42 -22.05 23.03 -18.98
N ASP A 43 -21.30 22.61 -17.97
CA ASP A 43 -20.74 21.25 -17.89
C ASP A 43 -21.71 20.23 -17.27
N GLY A 44 -22.65 20.64 -16.39
CA GLY A 44 -23.60 19.75 -15.71
C GLY A 44 -22.97 18.53 -15.03
N THR A 45 -21.64 18.57 -14.83
CA THR A 45 -20.84 17.49 -14.30
C THR A 45 -21.11 17.27 -12.81
N ASN A 46 -20.75 16.09 -12.30
CA ASN A 46 -20.84 15.81 -10.87
C ASN A 46 -19.97 16.79 -10.05
N ASP A 47 -18.84 17.21 -10.57
CA ASP A 47 -17.95 18.23 -9.97
C ASP A 47 -18.71 19.54 -9.73
N SER A 48 -19.42 20.04 -10.75
CA SER A 48 -20.19 21.29 -10.65
C SER A 48 -21.30 21.17 -9.60
N ARG A 49 -21.93 20.01 -9.46
CA ARG A 49 -22.94 19.77 -8.41
C ARG A 49 -22.33 19.76 -7.03
N ILE A 50 -21.19 19.10 -6.83
CA ILE A 50 -20.47 19.09 -5.54
C ILE A 50 -20.07 20.50 -5.13
N LEU A 51 -19.51 21.28 -6.07
CA LEU A 51 -19.11 22.67 -5.82
C LEU A 51 -20.31 23.58 -5.53
N ALA A 52 -21.45 23.36 -6.23
CA ALA A 52 -22.68 24.11 -5.96
C ALA A 52 -23.19 23.85 -4.54
N ILE A 53 -23.24 22.59 -4.11
CA ILE A 53 -23.63 22.22 -2.76
C ILE A 53 -22.73 22.93 -1.72
N ALA A 54 -21.40 22.88 -1.91
CA ALA A 54 -20.47 23.54 -1.01
C ALA A 54 -20.71 25.06 -0.95
N LYS A 55 -20.91 25.73 -2.09
CA LYS A 55 -21.19 27.18 -2.16
C LYS A 55 -22.52 27.56 -1.53
N ASN A 56 -23.56 26.78 -1.76
CA ASN A 56 -24.87 27.05 -1.18
C ASN A 56 -24.86 26.89 0.35
N LEU A 57 -24.19 25.85 0.85
CA LEU A 57 -23.98 25.67 2.30
C LEU A 57 -23.16 26.82 2.92
N MET A 58 -22.15 27.35 2.24
CA MET A 58 -21.42 28.54 2.68
C MET A 58 -22.33 29.77 2.68
N SER A 59 -23.22 29.92 1.70
CA SER A 59 -24.18 31.05 1.64
C SER A 59 -25.18 30.98 2.78
N ASP A 60 -25.48 29.80 3.30
CA ASP A 60 -26.30 29.60 4.50
C ASP A 60 -25.52 29.85 5.80
N GLY A 61 -24.28 30.33 5.72
CA GLY A 61 -23.45 30.68 6.87
C GLY A 61 -22.74 29.50 7.52
N ARG A 62 -22.66 28.35 6.84
CA ARG A 62 -21.91 27.21 7.33
C ARG A 62 -20.41 27.35 6.98
N ASP A 63 -19.56 26.87 7.85
CA ASP A 63 -18.16 26.65 7.56
C ASP A 63 -18.01 25.34 6.80
N VAL A 64 -17.42 25.40 5.58
CA VAL A 64 -17.42 24.27 4.63
C VAL A 64 -16.02 24.02 4.11
N VAL A 65 -15.55 22.78 4.25
CA VAL A 65 -14.30 22.28 3.65
C VAL A 65 -14.62 21.11 2.73
N LEU A 66 -14.21 21.19 1.48
CA LEU A 66 -14.31 20.08 0.53
C LEU A 66 -13.14 19.13 0.69
N VAL A 67 -13.38 17.91 1.12
CA VAL A 67 -12.34 16.87 1.24
C VAL A 67 -12.42 15.91 0.07
N THR A 68 -11.39 15.87 -0.78
CA THR A 68 -11.36 15.00 -1.96
C THR A 68 -9.94 14.64 -2.38
N LYS A 69 -9.75 13.46 -3.00
CA LYS A 69 -8.49 13.07 -3.66
C LYS A 69 -8.31 13.69 -5.04
N ASP A 70 -9.38 14.13 -5.68
CA ASP A 70 -9.37 14.70 -7.03
C ASP A 70 -8.70 16.08 -7.04
N LEU A 71 -7.46 16.15 -7.56
CA LEU A 71 -6.72 17.40 -7.66
C LEU A 71 -7.41 18.45 -8.57
N PRO A 72 -7.91 18.11 -9.78
CA PRO A 72 -8.73 19.01 -10.58
C PRO A 72 -9.92 19.60 -9.83
N LEU A 73 -10.65 18.80 -9.06
CA LEU A 73 -11.77 19.28 -8.26
C LEU A 73 -11.33 20.23 -7.15
N ARG A 74 -10.19 19.96 -6.47
CA ARG A 74 -9.63 20.89 -5.47
C ARG A 74 -9.22 22.22 -6.07
N VAL A 75 -8.60 22.21 -7.26
CA VAL A 75 -8.24 23.44 -7.98
C VAL A 75 -9.50 24.23 -8.37
N LYS A 76 -10.54 23.56 -8.89
CA LYS A 76 -11.83 24.19 -9.19
C LYS A 76 -12.48 24.78 -7.93
N ALA A 77 -12.45 24.07 -6.80
CA ALA A 77 -13.00 24.53 -5.53
C ALA A 77 -12.33 25.83 -5.06
N SER A 78 -11.00 25.86 -5.08
CA SER A 78 -10.23 27.07 -4.73
C SER A 78 -10.57 28.25 -5.66
N SER A 79 -10.79 28.00 -6.95
CA SER A 79 -11.14 29.06 -7.92
C SER A 79 -12.50 29.69 -7.68
N VAL A 80 -13.42 29.00 -7.00
CA VAL A 80 -14.74 29.51 -6.60
C VAL A 80 -14.81 29.90 -5.11
N GLY A 81 -13.64 29.92 -4.43
CA GLY A 81 -13.55 30.32 -3.03
C GLY A 81 -14.11 29.30 -2.04
N VAL A 82 -14.11 28.01 -2.39
CA VAL A 82 -14.37 26.88 -1.47
C VAL A 82 -13.05 26.36 -0.97
N GLU A 83 -12.86 26.28 0.34
CA GLU A 83 -11.70 25.62 0.93
C GLU A 83 -11.71 24.13 0.58
N ALA A 84 -10.55 23.59 0.17
CA ALA A 84 -10.47 22.21 -0.25
C ALA A 84 -9.19 21.53 0.23
N GLU A 85 -9.36 20.35 0.81
CA GLU A 85 -8.27 19.52 1.36
C GLU A 85 -8.19 18.15 0.68
N GLU A 86 -7.01 17.56 0.79
CA GLU A 86 -6.79 16.19 0.35
C GLU A 86 -7.25 15.19 1.43
N TYR A 87 -8.01 14.16 1.01
CA TYR A 87 -8.29 13.05 1.90
C TYR A 87 -7.02 12.24 2.18
N ARG A 88 -6.50 12.35 3.39
CA ARG A 88 -5.21 11.77 3.80
C ARG A 88 -5.34 10.51 4.66
N ALA A 89 -6.54 10.12 5.08
CA ALA A 89 -6.73 8.97 5.98
C ALA A 89 -6.32 7.62 5.39
N GLU A 90 -6.08 7.53 4.08
CA GLU A 90 -5.54 6.36 3.40
C GLU A 90 -4.01 6.45 3.17
N LEU A 91 -3.38 7.57 3.51
CA LEU A 91 -1.93 7.65 3.44
C LEU A 91 -1.38 6.76 4.55
N VAL A 92 -0.85 5.62 4.13
CA VAL A 92 -0.02 4.79 5.01
C VAL A 92 1.11 5.69 5.50
N MET A 93 1.20 5.88 6.82
CA MET A 93 2.36 6.57 7.40
C MET A 93 3.60 5.80 6.96
N ASN A 94 4.43 6.42 6.15
CA ASN A 94 5.70 5.84 5.76
C ASN A 94 6.60 5.86 7.00
N SER A 95 6.67 4.72 7.68
CA SER A 95 7.55 4.56 8.85
C SER A 95 9.03 4.57 8.51
N GLY A 96 9.37 4.60 7.19
CA GLY A 96 10.75 4.39 6.74
C GLY A 96 11.22 2.94 6.85
N TRP A 97 10.40 2.04 7.41
CA TRP A 97 10.73 0.64 7.58
C TRP A 97 10.81 -0.09 6.23
N THR A 98 11.96 -0.66 5.94
CA THR A 98 12.25 -1.35 4.67
C THR A 98 12.11 -2.88 4.76
N GLY A 99 11.96 -3.43 5.96
CA GLY A 99 12.05 -4.88 6.21
C GLY A 99 13.49 -5.39 6.29
N MET A 100 14.49 -4.51 6.14
CA MET A 100 15.92 -4.84 6.14
C MET A 100 16.67 -3.96 7.12
N VAL A 101 17.68 -4.53 7.77
CA VAL A 101 18.64 -3.82 8.63
C VAL A 101 20.05 -4.29 8.32
N GLU A 102 21.05 -3.47 8.65
CA GLU A 102 22.47 -3.80 8.58
C GLU A 102 23.03 -3.80 10.01
N GLU A 103 23.78 -4.86 10.35
CA GLU A 103 24.30 -5.03 11.71
C GLU A 103 25.75 -5.50 11.68
N THR A 104 26.56 -4.97 12.61
CA THR A 104 27.94 -5.43 12.81
C THR A 104 28.01 -6.42 13.95
N VAL A 105 28.56 -7.60 13.68
CA VAL A 105 28.62 -8.70 14.63
C VAL A 105 30.05 -9.25 14.74
N PRO A 106 30.40 -9.92 15.86
CA PRO A 106 31.63 -10.68 15.95
C PRO A 106 31.70 -11.77 14.87
N GLY A 107 32.88 -12.01 14.28
CA GLY A 107 33.07 -13.02 13.23
C GLY A 107 32.62 -14.43 13.60
N LYS A 108 32.64 -14.78 14.88
CA LYS A 108 32.10 -16.03 15.42
C LYS A 108 30.62 -16.26 15.07
N VAL A 109 29.79 -15.20 15.08
CA VAL A 109 28.38 -15.29 14.75
C VAL A 109 28.19 -15.70 13.29
N ILE A 110 29.00 -15.15 12.39
CA ILE A 110 28.98 -15.52 10.97
C ILE A 110 29.49 -16.96 10.78
N ASP A 111 30.55 -17.37 11.48
CA ASP A 111 31.07 -18.74 11.44
C ASP A 111 29.99 -19.75 11.86
N GLU A 112 29.28 -19.48 12.99
CA GLU A 112 28.19 -20.32 13.47
C GLU A 112 27.00 -20.38 12.49
N LEU A 113 26.65 -19.24 11.91
CA LEU A 113 25.55 -19.15 10.94
C LEU A 113 25.84 -20.00 9.69
N TYR A 114 27.07 -19.97 9.18
CA TYR A 114 27.45 -20.81 8.03
C TYR A 114 27.61 -22.30 8.41
N ALA A 115 27.97 -22.61 9.66
CA ALA A 115 28.13 -23.99 10.11
C ALA A 115 26.78 -24.68 10.41
N HIS A 116 25.80 -23.95 10.93
CA HIS A 116 24.55 -24.54 11.46
C HIS A 116 23.28 -24.01 10.82
N ASP A 117 23.36 -23.11 9.82
CA ASP A 117 22.25 -22.39 9.19
C ASP A 117 21.43 -21.50 10.16
N ARG A 118 21.66 -21.58 11.46
CA ARG A 118 21.01 -20.82 12.51
C ARG A 118 21.96 -20.48 13.64
N THR A 119 21.75 -19.33 14.25
CA THR A 119 22.44 -18.94 15.49
C THR A 119 21.58 -18.02 16.32
N HIS A 120 21.79 -18.03 17.62
CA HIS A 120 21.20 -17.08 18.55
C HIS A 120 22.06 -15.82 18.62
N TYR A 121 21.49 -14.68 18.22
CA TYR A 121 22.10 -13.39 18.44
C TYR A 121 21.01 -12.34 18.60
N GLU A 122 20.98 -11.63 19.71
CA GLU A 122 19.97 -10.62 19.99
C GLU A 122 20.41 -9.28 19.43
N PHE A 123 19.59 -8.72 18.55
CA PHE A 123 19.69 -7.34 18.10
C PHE A 123 18.60 -6.52 18.74
N VAL A 124 19.00 -5.34 19.18
CA VAL A 124 18.06 -4.31 19.61
C VAL A 124 18.27 -3.07 18.73
N ASN A 125 17.18 -2.42 18.37
CA ASN A 125 17.25 -1.14 17.68
C ASN A 125 17.74 -0.04 18.62
N ASP A 126 17.92 1.18 18.11
CA ASP A 126 18.36 2.33 18.90
C ASP A 126 17.41 2.66 20.08
N SER A 127 16.16 2.17 20.04
CA SER A 127 15.18 2.30 21.12
C SER A 127 15.24 1.17 22.15
N GLY A 128 16.15 0.20 22.01
CA GLY A 128 16.29 -0.97 22.88
C GLY A 128 15.25 -2.07 22.63
N GLU A 129 14.51 -2.01 21.51
CA GLU A 129 13.52 -3.00 21.14
C GLU A 129 14.11 -4.02 20.16
N ARG A 130 13.60 -5.26 20.19
CA ARG A 130 13.97 -6.30 19.23
C ARG A 130 13.42 -5.97 17.84
N HIS A 131 14.19 -6.24 16.81
CA HIS A 131 13.69 -6.16 15.44
C HIS A 131 12.53 -7.14 15.21
N PRO A 132 11.55 -6.76 14.38
CA PRO A 132 10.41 -7.63 14.08
C PRO A 132 10.84 -8.98 13.48
N VAL A 133 10.03 -10.01 13.71
CA VAL A 133 10.16 -11.32 13.04
C VAL A 133 10.11 -11.12 11.53
N ASN A 134 10.87 -11.92 10.81
CA ASN A 134 11.05 -11.87 9.34
C ASN A 134 11.85 -10.66 8.83
N THR A 135 12.45 -9.85 9.71
CA THR A 135 13.43 -8.84 9.29
C THR A 135 14.62 -9.51 8.62
N GLY A 136 14.97 -9.05 7.42
CA GLY A 136 16.23 -9.39 6.76
C GLY A 136 17.39 -8.61 7.39
N VAL A 137 18.50 -9.29 7.67
CA VAL A 137 19.68 -8.71 8.32
C VAL A 137 20.91 -8.94 7.46
N VAL A 138 21.55 -7.86 7.05
CA VAL A 138 22.87 -7.90 6.44
C VAL A 138 23.90 -7.82 7.57
N LEU A 139 24.61 -8.91 7.80
CA LEU A 139 25.63 -9.02 8.85
C LEU A 139 26.98 -8.67 8.30
N HIS A 140 27.71 -7.81 9.01
CA HIS A 140 29.09 -7.46 8.71
C HIS A 140 30.00 -7.86 9.86
N SER A 141 31.19 -8.37 9.56
CA SER A 141 32.25 -8.63 10.53
C SER A 141 33.62 -8.43 9.91
N GLU A 142 34.68 -8.51 10.72
CA GLU A 142 36.07 -8.50 10.27
C GLU A 142 36.42 -9.68 9.33
N LYS A 143 35.65 -10.77 9.37
CA LYS A 143 35.86 -11.98 8.58
C LYS A 143 35.05 -12.02 7.27
N GLY A 144 34.07 -11.13 7.12
CA GLY A 144 33.20 -11.09 5.97
C GLY A 144 31.78 -10.70 6.28
N SER A 145 30.83 -11.05 5.40
CA SER A 145 29.43 -10.73 5.56
C SER A 145 28.54 -11.96 5.36
N ALA A 146 27.35 -11.93 5.95
CA ALA A 146 26.31 -12.91 5.76
C ALA A 146 24.96 -12.24 5.61
N LEU A 147 24.01 -12.90 4.96
CA LEU A 147 22.62 -12.48 4.89
C LEU A 147 21.78 -13.44 5.71
N ALA A 148 21.00 -12.90 6.63
CA ALA A 148 20.17 -13.69 7.54
C ALA A 148 18.75 -13.11 7.63
N ARG A 149 17.86 -13.85 8.24
CA ARG A 149 16.50 -13.47 8.59
C ARG A 149 16.21 -13.81 10.05
N ILE A 150 15.50 -12.95 10.75
CA ILE A 150 15.03 -13.22 12.11
C ILE A 150 13.83 -14.17 12.06
N THR A 151 13.93 -15.31 12.70
CA THR A 151 12.85 -16.31 12.78
C THR A 151 11.82 -15.95 13.85
N ALA A 152 10.67 -16.66 13.86
CA ALA A 152 9.66 -16.54 14.91
C ALA A 152 10.20 -16.86 16.31
N GLY A 153 11.24 -17.72 16.41
CA GLY A 153 11.93 -18.04 17.67
C GLY A 153 12.96 -16.98 18.10
N GLY A 154 13.15 -15.91 17.30
CA GLY A 154 14.14 -14.88 17.59
C GLY A 154 15.58 -15.26 17.23
N GLU A 155 15.78 -16.37 16.51
CA GLU A 155 17.08 -16.78 15.99
C GLU A 155 17.37 -16.12 14.64
N LEU A 156 18.64 -15.99 14.28
CA LEU A 156 19.07 -15.71 12.93
C LEU A 156 19.08 -16.99 12.10
N GLN A 157 18.45 -16.95 10.95
CA GLN A 157 18.50 -18.02 9.95
C GLN A 157 19.25 -17.54 8.71
N LEU A 158 20.22 -18.31 8.21
CA LEU A 158 20.98 -17.99 7.01
C LEU A 158 20.07 -17.91 5.78
N VAL A 159 20.13 -16.80 5.06
CA VAL A 159 19.51 -16.65 3.74
C VAL A 159 20.52 -17.00 2.68
N ARG A 160 20.38 -18.20 2.10
CA ARG A 160 21.31 -18.73 1.10
C ARG A 160 21.14 -18.03 -0.24
N GLY A 161 22.27 -17.69 -0.87
CA GLY A 161 22.29 -16.96 -2.14
C GLY A 161 21.95 -17.82 -3.37
N ASP A 162 21.98 -19.13 -3.22
CA ASP A 162 21.71 -20.13 -4.27
C ASP A 162 20.24 -20.53 -4.39
N ARG A 163 19.38 -20.03 -3.50
CA ARG A 163 17.92 -20.27 -3.60
C ARG A 163 17.35 -19.75 -4.90
N THR A 164 16.62 -20.62 -5.58
CA THR A 164 15.90 -20.28 -6.81
C THR A 164 14.42 -20.59 -6.66
N ALA A 165 13.59 -19.86 -7.39
CA ALA A 165 12.18 -20.15 -7.58
C ALA A 165 11.90 -20.13 -9.08
N PHE A 166 11.42 -21.22 -9.62
CA PHE A 166 11.08 -21.39 -11.04
C PHE A 166 12.17 -20.81 -11.97
N GLY A 167 13.44 -21.11 -11.65
CA GLY A 167 14.62 -20.67 -12.40
C GLY A 167 15.09 -19.24 -12.11
N LEU A 168 14.39 -18.45 -11.30
CA LEU A 168 14.83 -17.11 -10.89
C LEU A 168 15.56 -17.17 -9.54
N HIS A 169 16.59 -16.34 -9.40
CA HIS A 169 17.34 -16.15 -8.16
C HIS A 169 17.42 -14.66 -7.79
N GLY A 170 17.59 -14.38 -6.49
CA GLY A 170 17.79 -13.03 -6.00
C GLY A 170 19.19 -12.50 -6.31
N ARG A 171 19.28 -11.32 -6.93
CA ARG A 171 20.55 -10.66 -7.27
C ARG A 171 21.03 -9.71 -6.17
N SER A 172 20.11 -9.06 -5.46
CA SER A 172 20.40 -8.20 -4.31
C SER A 172 20.04 -8.88 -3.00
N ALA A 173 20.49 -8.33 -1.86
CA ALA A 173 20.15 -8.81 -0.53
C ALA A 173 18.63 -8.82 -0.31
N GLU A 174 17.95 -7.74 -0.69
CA GLU A 174 16.49 -7.58 -0.56
C GLU A 174 15.75 -8.63 -1.40
N GLN A 175 16.19 -8.88 -2.64
CA GLN A 175 15.61 -9.92 -3.50
C GLN A 175 15.81 -11.33 -2.93
N ARG A 176 16.95 -11.61 -2.32
CA ARG A 176 17.24 -12.91 -1.68
C ARG A 176 16.37 -13.11 -0.44
N VAL A 177 16.22 -12.09 0.41
CA VAL A 177 15.33 -12.14 1.56
C VAL A 177 13.87 -12.26 1.10
N ALA A 178 13.45 -11.48 0.09
CA ALA A 178 12.10 -11.59 -0.47
C ALA A 178 11.81 -13.00 -0.98
N LEU A 179 12.77 -13.61 -1.68
CA LEU A 179 12.63 -14.98 -2.19
C LEU A 179 12.60 -16.00 -1.05
N ASP A 180 13.42 -15.84 -0.02
CA ASP A 180 13.42 -16.68 1.17
C ASP A 180 12.06 -16.66 1.87
N LEU A 181 11.47 -15.47 2.05
CA LEU A 181 10.13 -15.29 2.60
C LEU A 181 9.05 -15.91 1.71
N LEU A 182 9.09 -15.67 0.40
CA LEU A 182 8.10 -16.17 -0.56
C LEU A 182 8.08 -17.70 -0.67
N LEU A 183 9.20 -18.35 -0.39
CA LEU A 183 9.34 -19.80 -0.44
C LEU A 183 9.10 -20.49 0.92
N ASP A 184 8.87 -19.71 1.97
CA ASP A 184 8.57 -20.23 3.31
C ASP A 184 7.04 -20.45 3.44
N PRO A 185 6.57 -21.71 3.57
CA PRO A 185 5.15 -22.02 3.65
C PRO A 185 4.46 -21.52 4.93
N GLU A 186 5.23 -21.20 5.97
CA GLU A 186 4.69 -20.69 7.24
C GLU A 186 4.34 -19.20 7.18
N ILE A 187 4.75 -18.50 6.11
CA ILE A 187 4.50 -17.06 5.94
C ILE A 187 3.30 -16.86 5.01
N GLY A 188 2.16 -16.47 5.58
CA GLY A 188 0.91 -16.34 4.83
C GLY A 188 0.76 -15.06 4.02
N ILE A 189 1.41 -13.96 4.42
CA ILE A 189 1.28 -12.65 3.76
C ILE A 189 2.65 -11.99 3.63
N ILE A 190 3.01 -11.58 2.41
CA ILE A 190 4.27 -10.91 2.11
C ILE A 190 3.99 -9.66 1.29
N SER A 191 4.49 -8.51 1.76
CA SER A 191 4.42 -7.24 1.04
C SER A 191 5.76 -6.93 0.38
N LEU A 192 5.76 -6.70 -0.93
CA LEU A 192 6.94 -6.34 -1.69
C LEU A 192 6.85 -4.87 -2.13
N GLY A 193 7.47 -3.98 -1.38
CA GLY A 193 7.61 -2.57 -1.70
C GLY A 193 8.85 -2.28 -2.57
N GLY A 194 8.85 -1.16 -3.30
CA GLY A 194 10.02 -0.69 -4.04
C GLY A 194 9.69 -0.07 -5.40
N ARG A 195 10.70 0.52 -6.04
CA ARG A 195 10.58 1.21 -7.34
C ARG A 195 10.17 0.26 -8.47
N ALA A 196 9.62 0.81 -9.55
CA ALA A 196 9.36 0.05 -10.77
C ALA A 196 10.65 -0.60 -11.30
N GLY A 197 10.53 -1.79 -11.90
CA GLY A 197 11.69 -2.50 -12.48
C GLY A 197 12.58 -3.27 -11.49
N THR A 198 12.29 -3.27 -10.18
CA THR A 198 13.10 -3.99 -9.17
C THR A 198 12.81 -5.49 -9.07
N GLY A 199 11.99 -6.07 -9.95
CA GLY A 199 11.74 -7.51 -10.01
C GLY A 199 10.66 -8.05 -9.07
N LYS A 200 9.92 -7.21 -8.33
CA LYS A 200 8.91 -7.65 -7.36
C LYS A 200 7.89 -8.64 -7.92
N SER A 201 7.23 -8.26 -9.00
CA SER A 201 6.18 -9.10 -9.64
C SER A 201 6.77 -10.38 -10.23
N ALA A 202 7.99 -10.32 -10.77
CA ALA A 202 8.68 -11.50 -11.31
C ALA A 202 9.01 -12.51 -10.21
N LEU A 203 9.54 -12.04 -9.06
CA LEU A 203 9.84 -12.91 -7.92
C LEU A 203 8.57 -13.51 -7.31
N ALA A 204 7.52 -12.71 -7.13
CA ALA A 204 6.25 -13.20 -6.60
C ALA A 204 5.61 -14.26 -7.52
N LEU A 205 5.61 -14.01 -8.84
CA LEU A 205 5.08 -14.96 -9.82
C LEU A 205 5.92 -16.25 -9.85
N ALA A 206 7.24 -16.14 -9.90
CA ALA A 206 8.15 -17.29 -9.91
C ALA A 206 7.98 -18.16 -8.65
N ALA A 207 7.87 -17.53 -7.47
CA ALA A 207 7.60 -18.26 -6.22
C ALA A 207 6.22 -18.93 -6.22
N GLY A 208 5.20 -18.27 -6.76
CA GLY A 208 3.88 -18.86 -6.93
C GLY A 208 3.86 -20.07 -7.87
N LEU A 209 4.59 -19.98 -9.01
CA LEU A 209 4.72 -21.09 -9.95
C LEU A 209 5.52 -22.24 -9.33
N GLU A 210 6.60 -21.95 -8.61
CA GLU A 210 7.37 -22.93 -7.84
C GLU A 210 6.46 -23.69 -6.86
N ALA A 211 5.65 -22.96 -6.08
CA ALA A 211 4.75 -23.53 -5.08
C ALA A 211 3.66 -24.44 -5.69
N VAL A 212 3.18 -24.13 -6.91
CA VAL A 212 2.15 -24.92 -7.59
C VAL A 212 2.72 -26.05 -8.43
N MET A 213 3.72 -25.76 -9.28
CA MET A 213 4.18 -26.69 -10.30
C MET A 213 5.26 -27.65 -9.80
N GLU A 214 6.20 -27.14 -9.01
CA GLU A 214 7.33 -27.94 -8.52
C GLU A 214 7.03 -28.54 -7.14
N ARG A 215 6.63 -27.72 -6.18
CA ARG A 215 6.42 -28.16 -4.80
C ARG A 215 5.04 -28.71 -4.51
N ARG A 216 4.06 -28.47 -5.38
CA ARG A 216 2.66 -28.92 -5.25
C ARG A 216 2.00 -28.55 -3.92
N GLN A 217 2.41 -27.43 -3.34
CA GLN A 217 1.88 -26.87 -2.09
C GLN A 217 0.51 -26.23 -2.27
N HIS A 218 0.23 -25.72 -3.49
CA HIS A 218 -1.01 -25.06 -3.85
C HIS A 218 -1.56 -25.60 -5.17
N LYS A 219 -2.88 -25.40 -5.41
CA LYS A 219 -3.55 -25.89 -6.62
C LYS A 219 -3.42 -24.94 -7.81
N LYS A 220 -3.30 -23.64 -7.57
CA LYS A 220 -3.22 -22.60 -8.60
C LYS A 220 -2.59 -21.32 -8.08
N VAL A 221 -2.00 -20.54 -8.98
CA VAL A 221 -1.65 -19.13 -8.76
C VAL A 221 -2.84 -18.28 -9.20
N VAL A 222 -3.24 -17.30 -8.39
CA VAL A 222 -4.27 -16.32 -8.74
C VAL A 222 -3.63 -14.95 -8.67
N ILE A 223 -3.73 -14.18 -9.77
CA ILE A 223 -3.17 -12.83 -9.88
C ILE A 223 -4.30 -11.83 -9.95
N PHE A 224 -4.32 -10.88 -9.03
CA PHE A 224 -5.23 -9.74 -9.06
C PHE A 224 -4.44 -8.50 -9.45
N ARG A 225 -4.83 -7.86 -10.54
CA ARG A 225 -4.26 -6.59 -10.98
C ARG A 225 -5.35 -5.54 -10.99
N PRO A 226 -5.18 -4.39 -10.28
CA PRO A 226 -6.13 -3.30 -10.37
C PRO A 226 -6.17 -2.79 -11.82
N LEU A 227 -7.35 -2.65 -12.38
CA LEU A 227 -7.57 -2.08 -13.72
C LEU A 227 -7.53 -0.55 -13.70
N TYR A 228 -7.75 0.05 -12.51
CA TYR A 228 -7.72 1.49 -12.35
C TYR A 228 -6.34 1.92 -11.85
N PRO A 229 -5.71 2.91 -12.50
CA PRO A 229 -4.44 3.44 -12.03
C PRO A 229 -4.61 4.07 -10.66
N VAL A 230 -3.79 3.63 -9.70
CA VAL A 230 -3.68 4.26 -8.38
C VAL A 230 -3.15 5.68 -8.61
N GLY A 231 -3.98 6.72 -8.38
CA GLY A 231 -3.61 8.11 -8.60
C GLY A 231 -4.35 8.82 -9.73
N GLY A 232 -5.46 8.26 -10.29
CA GLY A 232 -6.33 8.96 -11.24
C GLY A 232 -5.68 9.28 -12.61
N GLN A 233 -4.55 8.66 -12.95
CA GLN A 233 -4.01 8.74 -14.30
C GLN A 233 -4.82 7.82 -15.20
N GLU A 234 -5.54 8.40 -16.17
CA GLU A 234 -6.15 7.65 -17.25
C GLU A 234 -5.08 6.77 -17.94
N LEU A 235 -5.46 5.54 -18.28
CA LEU A 235 -4.64 4.66 -19.14
C LEU A 235 -4.41 5.40 -20.46
N GLY A 236 -3.35 6.20 -20.48
CA GLY A 236 -2.99 7.19 -21.48
C GLY A 236 -3.34 6.85 -22.94
N TYR A 237 -3.06 7.70 -23.81
CA TYR A 237 -3.19 7.88 -25.24
C TYR A 237 -3.19 6.65 -26.18
N LEU A 238 -3.33 5.43 -25.68
CA LEU A 238 -3.49 4.25 -26.52
C LEU A 238 -4.93 4.20 -27.05
N PRO A 239 -5.14 4.13 -28.38
CA PRO A 239 -6.47 3.99 -28.96
C PRO A 239 -7.06 2.60 -28.61
N GLY A 240 -8.37 2.57 -28.33
CA GLY A 240 -9.10 1.35 -28.03
C GLY A 240 -9.89 1.39 -26.73
N SER A 241 -10.77 0.42 -26.54
CA SER A 241 -11.51 0.20 -25.30
C SER A 241 -10.57 -0.20 -24.15
N GLU A 242 -11.00 -0.06 -22.90
CA GLU A 242 -10.21 -0.47 -21.72
C GLU A 242 -9.75 -1.93 -21.82
N CYS A 243 -10.59 -2.83 -22.31
CA CYS A 243 -10.26 -4.23 -22.54
C CYS A 243 -9.17 -4.42 -23.60
N GLU A 244 -9.21 -3.65 -24.69
CA GLU A 244 -8.19 -3.71 -25.75
C GLU A 244 -6.86 -3.14 -25.31
N LYS A 245 -6.86 -2.09 -24.49
CA LYS A 245 -5.64 -1.53 -23.89
C LYS A 245 -4.97 -2.47 -22.89
N MET A 246 -5.72 -3.39 -22.29
CA MET A 246 -5.23 -4.38 -21.32
C MET A 246 -4.86 -5.72 -21.96
N SER A 247 -5.21 -5.96 -23.23
CA SER A 247 -4.98 -7.23 -23.93
C SER A 247 -3.50 -7.68 -24.04
N PRO A 248 -2.48 -6.78 -24.06
CA PRO A 248 -1.06 -7.18 -24.08
C PRO A 248 -0.50 -7.65 -22.72
N TRP A 249 -1.26 -7.58 -21.65
CA TRP A 249 -0.84 -7.90 -20.27
C TRP A 249 -1.68 -9.03 -19.69
#